data_8dc03b531be578686c35dcadbe9c1a3b
#
_entry.id   8dc03b531be578686c35dcadbe9c1a3b
#
_cell.length_a   1.000
_cell.length_b   1.000
_cell.length_c   1.000
_cell.angle_alpha   90.00
_cell.angle_beta   90.00
_cell.angle_gamma   90.00
#
_symmetry.space_group_name_H-M   'P 1'
#
loop_
_entity.id
_entity.type
_entity.pdbx_description
1 polymer ?
#
loop_
_entity_poly.entity_id
_entity_poly.type
_entity_poly.pdbx_seq_one_letter_code
_entity_poly.pdbx_strand_id
1 'polypeptide(L)'
;YYLWVLNTADRCGMKTIMLANGIGPLLREGSRRMTAKAIRRVDALTLRDEKSLLLLREIGVSRPDAIVTADPAFLLTKYTAPKTSRLPYSFGIKPGEHYVVVSIRTQRGVSSRLEHELPDMCDYIFERYGLKTLFVPMQYEKDISIIRRVASRMKHPFAIWDCPFTAGDVASVLGGAVFTISMRLHMLIYAATLGVPSVAISCDSKIDAL
;
A
#
# COMPACT_ATOMS: atom_id res chain seq x y z
N TYR A 1 -2.11 -14.15 13.98
CA TYR A 1 -2.60 -13.14 14.92
C TYR A 1 -4.11 -12.88 14.72
N TYR A 2 -4.57 -12.37 13.57
CA TYR A 2 -6.00 -12.03 13.34
C TYR A 2 -6.97 -13.19 13.60
N LEU A 3 -6.65 -14.39 13.14
CA LEU A 3 -7.49 -15.58 13.38
C LEU A 3 -7.57 -15.94 14.87
N TRP A 4 -6.50 -15.70 15.62
CA TRP A 4 -6.50 -15.89 17.05
C TRP A 4 -7.44 -14.89 17.75
N VAL A 5 -7.40 -13.62 17.37
CA VAL A 5 -8.32 -12.58 17.89
C VAL A 5 -9.78 -12.98 17.64
N LEU A 6 -10.13 -13.37 16.40
CA LEU A 6 -11.48 -13.79 16.04
C LEU A 6 -11.93 -15.01 16.88
N ASN A 7 -11.08 -16.02 17.03
CA ASN A 7 -11.41 -17.21 17.83
C ASN A 7 -11.55 -16.88 19.32
N THR A 8 -10.80 -15.93 19.84
CA THR A 8 -10.93 -15.50 21.25
C THR A 8 -12.22 -14.73 21.46
N ALA A 9 -12.56 -13.80 20.57
CA ALA A 9 -13.81 -13.05 20.62
C ALA A 9 -15.04 -14.01 20.58
N ASP A 10 -15.03 -14.98 19.67
CA ASP A 10 -16.08 -16.01 19.56
C ASP A 10 -16.24 -16.80 20.88
N ARG A 11 -15.13 -17.24 21.49
CA ARG A 11 -15.16 -17.94 22.80
C ARG A 11 -15.70 -17.08 23.95
N CYS A 12 -15.52 -15.77 23.86
CA CYS A 12 -16.04 -14.80 24.83
C CYS A 12 -17.48 -14.37 24.52
N GLY A 13 -18.15 -14.96 23.53
CA GLY A 13 -19.50 -14.59 23.12
C GLY A 13 -19.62 -13.20 22.50
N MET A 14 -18.51 -12.63 22.03
CA MET A 14 -18.49 -11.31 21.43
C MET A 14 -18.90 -11.36 19.96
N LYS A 15 -19.66 -10.36 19.51
CA LYS A 15 -19.95 -10.17 18.10
C LYS A 15 -18.70 -9.74 17.34
N THR A 16 -18.50 -10.33 16.16
CA THR A 16 -17.33 -10.12 15.32
C THR A 16 -17.68 -9.66 13.91
N ILE A 17 -16.96 -8.65 13.44
CA ILE A 17 -17.12 -8.12 12.09
C ILE A 17 -15.75 -8.12 11.41
N MET A 18 -15.67 -8.67 10.20
CA MET A 18 -14.56 -8.47 9.29
C MET A 18 -14.95 -7.43 8.25
N LEU A 19 -14.33 -6.25 8.32
CA LEU A 19 -14.65 -5.11 7.48
C LEU A 19 -13.64 -4.95 6.35
N ALA A 20 -14.10 -5.13 5.11
CA ALA A 20 -13.34 -4.93 3.89
C ALA A 20 -11.95 -5.60 3.90
N ASN A 21 -11.90 -6.83 4.40
CA ASN A 21 -10.63 -7.57 4.49
C ASN A 21 -10.27 -8.21 3.15
N GLY A 22 -8.99 -8.06 2.76
CA GLY A 22 -8.39 -8.89 1.73
C GLY A 22 -7.92 -10.22 2.32
N ILE A 23 -8.28 -11.33 1.71
CA ILE A 23 -7.91 -12.68 2.15
C ILE A 23 -6.90 -13.29 1.17
N GLY A 24 -5.80 -13.80 1.70
CA GLY A 24 -4.79 -14.50 0.92
C GLY A 24 -3.48 -13.71 0.72
N PRO A 25 -2.51 -14.37 0.06
CA PRO A 25 -2.54 -15.77 -0.40
C PRO A 25 -2.46 -16.78 0.76
N LEU A 26 -3.23 -17.88 0.65
CA LEU A 26 -3.22 -19.00 1.60
C LEU A 26 -2.52 -20.22 0.97
N LEU A 27 -1.20 -20.27 1.13
CA LEU A 27 -0.36 -21.28 0.46
C LEU A 27 -0.34 -22.65 1.18
N ARG A 28 -0.62 -22.67 2.48
CA ARG A 28 -0.55 -23.89 3.29
C ARG A 28 -1.94 -24.39 3.61
N GLU A 29 -2.15 -25.70 3.50
CA GLU A 29 -3.43 -26.35 3.81
C GLU A 29 -3.92 -26.07 5.24
N GLY A 30 -3.01 -26.07 6.21
CA GLY A 30 -3.31 -25.69 7.59
C GLY A 30 -3.86 -24.27 7.71
N SER A 31 -3.28 -23.31 6.95
CA SER A 31 -3.75 -21.93 6.92
C SER A 31 -5.15 -21.83 6.28
N ARG A 32 -5.40 -22.58 5.20
CA ARG A 32 -6.71 -22.66 4.54
C ARG A 32 -7.78 -23.14 5.51
N ARG A 33 -7.53 -24.27 6.22
CA ARG A 33 -8.46 -24.82 7.21
C ARG A 33 -8.72 -23.88 8.38
N MET A 34 -7.66 -23.27 8.93
CA MET A 34 -7.80 -22.32 10.04
C MET A 34 -8.61 -21.08 9.63
N THR A 35 -8.35 -20.53 8.46
CA THR A 35 -9.08 -19.39 7.91
C THR A 35 -10.53 -19.73 7.69
N ALA A 36 -10.83 -20.87 7.04
CA ALA A 36 -12.19 -21.34 6.81
C ALA A 36 -12.97 -21.50 8.12
N LYS A 37 -12.34 -22.10 9.14
CA LYS A 37 -12.97 -22.29 10.47
C LYS A 37 -13.30 -20.95 11.14
N ALA A 38 -12.39 -19.97 11.10
CA ALA A 38 -12.61 -18.67 11.73
C ALA A 38 -13.70 -17.87 11.01
N ILE A 39 -13.65 -17.79 9.66
CA ILE A 39 -14.57 -16.96 8.88
C ILE A 39 -16.02 -17.50 8.94
N ARG A 40 -16.23 -18.81 9.06
CA ARG A 40 -17.59 -19.35 9.23
C ARG A 40 -18.29 -18.86 10.49
N ARG A 41 -17.56 -18.38 11.49
CA ARG A 41 -18.07 -17.93 12.79
C ARG A 41 -18.24 -16.43 12.92
N VAL A 42 -17.68 -15.66 11.98
CA VAL A 42 -17.79 -14.20 11.98
C VAL A 42 -19.26 -13.80 11.74
N ASP A 43 -19.79 -12.88 12.54
CA ASP A 43 -21.19 -12.44 12.46
C ASP A 43 -21.46 -11.63 11.18
N ALA A 44 -20.55 -10.75 10.78
CA ALA A 44 -20.67 -10.00 9.54
C ALA A 44 -19.34 -9.99 8.77
N LEU A 45 -19.42 -10.12 7.45
CA LEU A 45 -18.27 -10.23 6.57
C LEU A 45 -18.40 -9.31 5.36
N THR A 46 -17.49 -8.36 5.24
CA THR A 46 -17.26 -7.67 3.99
C THR A 46 -15.82 -7.90 3.50
N LEU A 47 -15.65 -8.00 2.20
CA LEU A 47 -14.38 -8.29 1.55
C LEU A 47 -13.97 -7.11 0.68
N ARG A 48 -12.67 -6.88 0.56
CA ARG A 48 -12.13 -5.78 -0.22
C ARG A 48 -12.16 -6.01 -1.73
N ASP A 49 -12.08 -7.28 -2.14
CA ASP A 49 -11.93 -7.66 -3.54
C ASP A 49 -12.57 -9.02 -3.84
N GLU A 50 -12.93 -9.22 -5.12
CA GLU A 50 -13.53 -10.46 -5.63
C GLU A 50 -12.59 -11.67 -5.50
N LYS A 51 -11.26 -11.48 -5.59
CA LYS A 51 -10.28 -12.57 -5.42
C LYS A 51 -10.37 -13.17 -4.03
N SER A 52 -10.62 -12.34 -3.01
CA SER A 52 -10.87 -12.79 -1.63
C SER A 52 -12.14 -13.65 -1.53
N LEU A 53 -13.21 -13.27 -2.22
CA LEU A 53 -14.46 -14.04 -2.24
C LEU A 53 -14.26 -15.39 -2.95
N LEU A 54 -13.58 -15.39 -4.09
CA LEU A 54 -13.25 -16.62 -4.82
C LEU A 54 -12.40 -17.56 -3.97
N LEU A 55 -11.38 -17.04 -3.29
CA LEU A 55 -10.55 -17.85 -2.39
C LEU A 55 -11.34 -18.44 -1.23
N LEU A 56 -12.31 -17.71 -0.67
CA LEU A 56 -13.21 -18.27 0.37
C LEU A 56 -14.00 -19.45 -0.16
N ARG A 57 -14.58 -19.34 -1.35
CA ARG A 57 -15.30 -20.45 -2.01
C ARG A 57 -14.39 -21.65 -2.25
N GLU A 58 -13.16 -21.39 -2.73
CA GLU A 58 -12.14 -22.45 -2.97
C GLU A 58 -11.78 -23.22 -1.69
N ILE A 59 -11.70 -22.55 -0.53
CA ILE A 59 -11.44 -23.22 0.76
C ILE A 59 -12.70 -23.75 1.45
N GLY A 60 -13.82 -23.85 0.70
CA GLY A 60 -15.06 -24.44 1.18
C GLY A 60 -15.87 -23.56 2.15
N VAL A 61 -15.70 -22.23 2.09
CA VAL A 61 -16.52 -21.29 2.87
C VAL A 61 -17.60 -20.71 1.99
N SER A 62 -18.85 -21.11 2.26
CA SER A 62 -20.04 -20.52 1.65
C SER A 62 -20.61 -19.46 2.60
N ARG A 63 -20.57 -18.21 2.20
CA ARG A 63 -21.12 -17.05 2.94
C ARG A 63 -21.89 -16.18 1.92
N PRO A 64 -23.18 -16.53 1.68
CA PRO A 64 -24.01 -15.78 0.73
C PRO A 64 -24.27 -14.33 1.17
N ASP A 65 -24.11 -14.07 2.46
CA ASP A 65 -24.19 -12.75 3.10
C ASP A 65 -22.88 -11.93 3.00
N ALA A 66 -21.80 -12.50 2.46
CA ALA A 66 -20.56 -11.76 2.26
C ALA A 66 -20.72 -10.71 1.15
N ILE A 67 -20.36 -9.47 1.46
CA ILE A 67 -20.45 -8.35 0.53
C ILE A 67 -19.04 -7.98 0.08
N VAL A 68 -18.81 -7.88 -1.23
CA VAL A 68 -17.57 -7.30 -1.76
C VAL A 68 -17.73 -5.78 -1.80
N THR A 69 -16.80 -5.09 -1.18
CA THR A 69 -16.76 -3.63 -1.06
C THR A 69 -15.43 -3.11 -1.62
N ALA A 70 -15.08 -1.87 -1.33
CA ALA A 70 -13.75 -1.34 -1.58
C ALA A 70 -12.93 -1.24 -0.29
N ASP A 71 -11.60 -1.06 -0.42
CA ASP A 71 -10.73 -0.78 0.73
C ASP A 71 -11.18 0.54 1.39
N PRO A 72 -11.38 0.57 2.72
CA PRO A 72 -11.79 1.78 3.45
C PRO A 72 -10.84 2.97 3.26
N ALA A 73 -9.60 2.72 2.85
CA ALA A 73 -8.63 3.77 2.54
C ALA A 73 -9.11 4.71 1.42
N PHE A 74 -10.04 4.29 0.56
CA PHE A 74 -10.70 5.18 -0.41
C PHE A 74 -11.54 6.30 0.24
N LEU A 75 -11.88 6.17 1.52
CA LEU A 75 -12.59 7.22 2.26
C LEU A 75 -11.68 8.36 2.74
N LEU A 76 -10.36 8.23 2.57
CA LEU A 76 -9.38 9.21 3.06
C LEU A 76 -9.54 10.60 2.42
N THR A 77 -10.16 10.70 1.23
CA THR A 77 -10.39 11.98 0.53
C THR A 77 -11.12 13.04 1.36
N LYS A 78 -11.95 12.63 2.31
CA LYS A 78 -12.66 13.56 3.19
C LYS A 78 -11.73 14.28 4.18
N TYR A 79 -10.50 13.82 4.31
CA TYR A 79 -9.51 14.32 5.27
C TYR A 79 -8.26 14.89 4.58
N THR A 80 -8.34 15.20 3.27
CA THR A 80 -7.19 15.72 2.54
C THR A 80 -6.78 17.07 3.09
N ALA A 81 -5.55 17.13 3.58
CA ALA A 81 -4.86 18.37 3.85
C ALA A 81 -4.80 19.22 2.55
N PRO A 82 -4.73 20.54 2.66
CA PRO A 82 -4.69 21.41 1.49
C PRO A 82 -3.54 21.03 0.56
N LYS A 83 -3.75 21.14 -0.76
CA LYS A 83 -2.74 20.89 -1.83
C LYS A 83 -1.43 21.68 -1.65
N THR A 84 -1.38 22.58 -0.69
CA THR A 84 -0.26 23.46 -0.33
C THR A 84 0.49 22.99 0.91
N SER A 85 0.58 21.67 1.15
CA SER A 85 1.37 21.13 2.25
C SER A 85 2.84 21.57 2.13
N ARG A 86 3.40 22.09 3.24
CA ARG A 86 4.83 22.40 3.33
C ARG A 86 5.70 21.18 3.67
N LEU A 87 5.08 20.02 3.90
CA LEU A 87 5.79 18.78 4.26
C LEU A 87 6.89 18.39 3.26
N PRO A 88 6.70 18.47 1.93
CA PRO A 88 7.77 18.16 1.00
C PRO A 88 9.02 19.01 1.20
N TYR A 89 8.86 20.25 1.65
CA TYR A 89 9.97 21.17 1.89
C TYR A 89 10.87 20.72 3.03
N SER A 90 10.31 20.06 4.04
CA SER A 90 11.07 19.49 5.17
C SER A 90 12.01 18.38 4.73
N PHE A 91 11.77 17.78 3.55
CA PHE A 91 12.58 16.71 2.96
C PHE A 91 13.47 17.19 1.81
N GLY A 92 13.65 18.51 1.67
CA GLY A 92 14.55 19.10 0.69
C GLY A 92 13.96 19.26 -0.72
N ILE A 93 12.64 19.17 -0.88
CA ILE A 93 11.93 19.67 -2.07
C ILE A 93 11.78 21.17 -1.91
N LYS A 94 12.31 21.96 -2.83
CA LYS A 94 12.20 23.43 -2.75
C LYS A 94 10.81 23.92 -3.20
N PRO A 95 10.36 25.09 -2.73
CA PRO A 95 9.16 25.71 -3.27
C PRO A 95 9.24 25.86 -4.80
N GLY A 96 8.22 25.37 -5.50
CA GLY A 96 8.18 25.37 -6.97
C GLY A 96 8.88 24.20 -7.65
N GLU A 97 9.62 23.36 -6.93
CA GLU A 97 10.11 22.09 -7.48
C GLU A 97 8.97 21.10 -7.67
N HIS A 98 8.93 20.47 -8.83
CA HIS A 98 8.06 19.34 -9.11
C HIS A 98 8.75 18.03 -8.72
N TYR A 99 7.96 17.06 -8.25
CA TYR A 99 8.48 15.79 -7.79
C TYR A 99 7.57 14.60 -8.12
N VAL A 100 8.20 13.44 -8.16
CA VAL A 100 7.55 12.13 -8.21
C VAL A 100 7.67 11.46 -6.85
N VAL A 101 6.58 10.84 -6.38
CA VAL A 101 6.62 10.02 -5.15
C VAL A 101 6.94 8.57 -5.53
N VAL A 102 7.94 8.00 -4.88
CA VAL A 102 8.33 6.59 -5.07
C VAL A 102 8.20 5.83 -3.75
N SER A 103 7.40 4.76 -3.75
CA SER A 103 7.19 3.92 -2.56
C SER A 103 7.43 2.45 -2.90
N ILE A 104 8.56 1.93 -2.41
CA ILE A 104 9.03 0.57 -2.65
C ILE A 104 9.20 -0.20 -1.35
N ARG A 105 9.24 -1.52 -1.46
CA ARG A 105 9.48 -2.41 -0.33
C ARG A 105 10.42 -3.54 -0.73
N THR A 106 11.03 -4.17 0.26
CA THR A 106 11.75 -5.42 0.04
C THR A 106 10.76 -6.52 -0.36
N GLN A 107 11.03 -7.15 -1.50
CA GLN A 107 10.24 -8.27 -2.03
C GLN A 107 11.17 -9.33 -2.63
N ARG A 108 11.04 -10.58 -2.18
CA ARG A 108 11.82 -11.70 -2.69
C ARG A 108 11.64 -11.85 -4.21
N GLY A 109 12.73 -11.99 -4.95
CA GLY A 109 12.73 -12.11 -6.40
C GLY A 109 12.60 -10.81 -7.20
N VAL A 110 12.35 -9.69 -6.52
CA VAL A 110 12.15 -8.38 -7.18
C VAL A 110 13.19 -7.35 -6.71
N SER A 111 13.63 -7.44 -5.45
CA SER A 111 14.46 -6.40 -4.83
C SER A 111 15.78 -6.14 -5.55
N SER A 112 16.48 -7.19 -6.01
CA SER A 112 17.75 -7.02 -6.74
C SER A 112 17.56 -6.28 -8.06
N ARG A 113 16.48 -6.57 -8.79
CA ARG A 113 16.15 -5.88 -10.03
C ARG A 113 15.81 -4.41 -9.77
N LEU A 114 15.03 -4.13 -8.73
CA LEU A 114 14.71 -2.75 -8.33
C LEU A 114 15.98 -1.95 -7.97
N GLU A 115 16.93 -2.56 -7.26
CA GLU A 115 18.18 -1.89 -6.88
C GLU A 115 19.05 -1.54 -8.08
N HIS A 116 18.86 -2.18 -9.23
CA HIS A 116 19.58 -1.89 -10.46
C HIS A 116 18.83 -0.95 -11.41
N GLU A 117 17.54 -1.18 -11.62
CA GLU A 117 16.77 -0.50 -12.67
C GLU A 117 16.10 0.79 -12.16
N LEU A 118 15.69 0.83 -10.89
CA LEU A 118 14.95 1.98 -10.37
C LEU A 118 15.79 3.26 -10.24
N PRO A 119 17.07 3.22 -9.85
CA PRO A 119 17.92 4.40 -9.89
C PRO A 119 17.99 5.05 -11.27
N ASP A 120 18.29 4.27 -12.31
CA ASP A 120 18.38 4.76 -13.69
C ASP A 120 17.05 5.34 -14.18
N MET A 121 15.92 4.72 -13.80
CA MET A 121 14.58 5.25 -14.11
C MET A 121 14.33 6.59 -13.40
N CYS A 122 14.68 6.72 -12.12
CA CYS A 122 14.53 7.97 -11.38
C CYS A 122 15.44 9.07 -11.95
N ASP A 123 16.68 8.75 -12.31
CA ASP A 123 17.60 9.66 -12.95
C ASP A 123 17.08 10.11 -14.32
N TYR A 124 16.58 9.20 -15.14
CA TYR A 124 15.92 9.53 -16.41
C TYR A 124 14.72 10.48 -16.24
N ILE A 125 13.90 10.24 -15.23
CA ILE A 125 12.74 11.11 -14.92
C ILE A 125 13.23 12.52 -14.56
N PHE A 126 14.30 12.64 -13.81
CA PHE A 126 14.89 13.93 -13.47
C PHE A 126 15.48 14.63 -14.71
N GLU A 127 16.29 13.93 -15.52
CA GLU A 127 16.91 14.47 -16.72
C GLU A 127 15.89 14.93 -17.77
N ARG A 128 14.83 14.14 -17.94
CA ARG A 128 13.85 14.38 -19.01
C ARG A 128 12.76 15.39 -18.63
N TYR A 129 12.37 15.42 -17.34
CA TYR A 129 11.21 16.17 -16.88
C TYR A 129 11.48 17.12 -15.73
N GLY A 130 12.70 17.16 -15.19
CA GLY A 130 13.05 17.98 -14.04
C GLY A 130 12.36 17.57 -12.74
N LEU A 131 11.83 16.34 -12.65
CA LEU A 131 11.10 15.86 -11.49
C LEU A 131 12.04 15.22 -10.47
N LYS A 132 12.11 15.78 -9.29
CA LYS A 132 12.89 15.22 -8.18
C LYS A 132 12.18 14.00 -7.58
N THR A 133 12.93 12.97 -7.25
CA THR A 133 12.38 11.79 -6.59
C THR A 133 12.24 12.01 -5.08
N LEU A 134 11.04 11.81 -4.56
CA LEU A 134 10.77 11.74 -3.12
C LEU A 134 10.39 10.30 -2.74
N PHE A 135 11.27 9.63 -2.01
CA PHE A 135 10.99 8.30 -1.48
C PHE A 135 10.15 8.36 -0.21
N VAL A 136 9.06 7.57 -0.18
CA VAL A 136 8.14 7.49 0.95
C VAL A 136 8.07 6.04 1.47
N PRO A 137 8.68 5.72 2.62
CA PRO A 137 8.62 4.39 3.23
C PRO A 137 7.27 4.21 3.94
N MET A 138 6.30 3.51 3.33
CA MET A 138 4.97 3.26 3.93
C MET A 138 5.02 2.40 5.20
N GLN A 139 6.05 1.57 5.34
CA GLN A 139 6.41 0.87 6.58
C GLN A 139 7.89 1.11 6.84
N TYR A 140 8.18 2.17 7.59
CA TYR A 140 9.54 2.69 7.75
C TYR A 140 10.60 1.61 7.98
N GLU A 141 10.47 0.82 9.04
CA GLU A 141 11.44 -0.21 9.42
C GLU A 141 11.71 -1.27 8.34
N LYS A 142 10.71 -1.55 7.49
CA LYS A 142 10.82 -2.56 6.43
C LYS A 142 11.28 -1.99 5.09
N ASP A 143 10.95 -0.72 4.84
CA ASP A 143 11.14 -0.12 3.52
C ASP A 143 12.40 0.71 3.42
N ILE A 144 12.84 1.31 4.54
CA ILE A 144 13.93 2.28 4.51
C ILE A 144 15.26 1.68 3.99
N SER A 145 15.52 0.41 4.27
CA SER A 145 16.77 -0.23 3.86
C SER A 145 16.88 -0.37 2.34
N ILE A 146 15.82 -0.79 1.66
CA ILE A 146 15.82 -0.89 0.19
C ILE A 146 15.81 0.49 -0.46
N ILE A 147 15.07 1.44 0.11
CA ILE A 147 15.05 2.82 -0.36
C ILE A 147 16.45 3.41 -0.34
N ARG A 148 17.20 3.26 0.76
CA ARG A 148 18.57 3.77 0.87
C ARG A 148 19.52 3.09 -0.13
N ARG A 149 19.38 1.79 -0.39
CA ARG A 149 20.20 1.10 -1.40
C ARG A 149 19.91 1.58 -2.83
N VAL A 150 18.65 1.81 -3.16
CA VAL A 150 18.25 2.39 -4.44
C VAL A 150 18.79 3.83 -4.55
N ALA A 151 18.49 4.67 -3.56
CA ALA A 151 18.86 6.08 -3.56
C ALA A 151 20.39 6.30 -3.63
N SER A 152 21.20 5.44 -2.97
CA SER A 152 22.66 5.53 -3.02
C SER A 152 23.28 5.28 -4.39
N ARG A 153 22.52 4.79 -5.35
CA ARG A 153 22.96 4.54 -6.74
C ARG A 153 22.50 5.62 -7.71
N MET A 154 21.62 6.52 -7.27
CA MET A 154 21.15 7.63 -8.09
C MET A 154 22.26 8.66 -8.30
N LYS A 155 22.30 9.25 -9.48
CA LYS A 155 23.22 10.32 -9.89
C LYS A 155 22.64 11.71 -9.63
N HIS A 156 21.30 11.80 -9.60
CA HIS A 156 20.58 13.06 -9.47
C HIS A 156 20.00 13.25 -8.06
N PRO A 157 19.67 14.50 -7.66
CA PRO A 157 19.13 14.80 -6.35
C PRO A 157 17.82 14.07 -6.06
N PHE A 158 17.73 13.50 -4.88
CA PHE A 158 16.52 12.86 -4.34
C PHE A 158 16.23 13.36 -2.93
N ALA A 159 15.07 12.99 -2.42
CA ALA A 159 14.69 13.18 -1.03
C ALA A 159 14.17 11.87 -0.45
N ILE A 160 14.33 11.67 0.85
CA ILE A 160 13.75 10.53 1.58
C ILE A 160 12.92 11.09 2.73
N TRP A 161 11.69 10.63 2.85
CA TRP A 161 10.88 10.94 4.02
C TRP A 161 11.32 10.07 5.20
N ASP A 162 12.14 10.64 6.05
CA ASP A 162 12.84 9.95 7.15
C ASP A 162 12.31 10.37 8.53
N CYS A 163 10.98 10.41 8.71
CA CYS A 163 10.34 10.67 9.98
C CYS A 163 8.96 10.00 10.05
N PRO A 164 8.39 9.83 11.26
CA PRO A 164 7.02 9.34 11.43
C PRO A 164 6.00 10.22 10.70
N PHE A 165 4.94 9.60 10.19
CA PHE A 165 3.88 10.27 9.44
C PHE A 165 2.50 9.63 9.69
N THR A 166 1.47 10.38 9.41
CA THR A 166 0.08 9.94 9.35
C THR A 166 -0.36 9.67 7.91
N ALA A 167 -1.49 9.00 7.74
CA ALA A 167 -2.10 8.83 6.42
C ALA A 167 -2.45 10.19 5.75
N GLY A 168 -2.85 11.18 6.56
CA GLY A 168 -3.10 12.54 6.10
C GLY A 168 -1.85 13.23 5.55
N ASP A 169 -0.69 13.00 6.16
CA ASP A 169 0.59 13.54 5.69
C ASP A 169 0.96 12.94 4.33
N VAL A 170 0.79 11.61 4.16
CA VAL A 170 1.01 10.94 2.87
C VAL A 170 0.08 11.51 1.80
N ALA A 171 -1.21 11.69 2.12
CA ALA A 171 -2.16 12.29 1.20
C ALA A 171 -1.76 13.72 0.79
N SER A 172 -1.27 14.52 1.74
CA SER A 172 -0.80 15.88 1.47
C SER A 172 0.40 15.92 0.53
N VAL A 173 1.36 15.03 0.75
CA VAL A 173 2.56 14.92 -0.10
C VAL A 173 2.19 14.39 -1.48
N LEU A 174 1.33 13.38 -1.56
CA LEU A 174 0.84 12.86 -2.84
C LEU A 174 0.09 13.93 -3.65
N GLY A 175 -0.77 14.73 -3.00
CA GLY A 175 -1.54 15.76 -3.68
C GLY A 175 -0.70 16.84 -4.36
N GLY A 176 0.58 16.98 -4.00
CA GLY A 176 1.56 17.85 -4.66
C GLY A 176 2.46 17.15 -5.66
N ALA A 177 2.42 15.83 -5.76
CA ALA A 177 3.23 15.06 -6.69
C ALA A 177 2.67 15.13 -8.11
N VAL A 178 3.54 15.10 -9.12
CA VAL A 178 3.13 15.00 -10.53
C VAL A 178 2.55 13.61 -10.83
N PHE A 179 3.20 12.58 -10.29
CA PHE A 179 2.71 11.20 -10.32
C PHE A 179 3.38 10.38 -9.22
N THR A 180 2.98 9.13 -9.06
CA THR A 180 3.62 8.20 -8.11
C THR A 180 3.98 6.87 -8.76
N ILE A 181 5.05 6.25 -8.27
CA ILE A 181 5.47 4.89 -8.62
C ILE A 181 5.44 4.06 -7.34
N SER A 182 4.67 2.98 -7.30
CA SER A 182 4.50 2.29 -6.03
C SER A 182 4.35 0.77 -6.12
N MET A 183 4.98 0.09 -5.15
CA MET A 183 4.75 -1.30 -4.77
C MET A 183 3.79 -1.43 -3.57
N ARG A 184 3.29 -0.31 -3.05
CA ARG A 184 2.44 -0.28 -1.86
C ARG A 184 1.01 0.04 -2.25
N LEU A 185 0.10 -0.91 -1.98
CA LEU A 185 -1.31 -0.81 -2.32
C LEU A 185 -1.93 0.51 -1.84
N HIS A 186 -1.76 0.84 -0.56
CA HIS A 186 -2.36 2.06 0.00
C HIS A 186 -1.82 3.34 -0.63
N MET A 187 -0.56 3.37 -1.09
CA MET A 187 -0.05 4.50 -1.85
C MET A 187 -0.80 4.69 -3.18
N LEU A 188 -1.10 3.58 -3.87
CA LEU A 188 -1.88 3.60 -5.13
C LEU A 188 -3.34 4.01 -4.87
N ILE A 189 -3.94 3.50 -3.78
CA ILE A 189 -5.31 3.89 -3.38
C ILE A 189 -5.36 5.40 -3.09
N TYR A 190 -4.39 5.93 -2.34
CA TYR A 190 -4.35 7.37 -2.04
C TYR A 190 -4.14 8.20 -3.31
N ALA A 191 -3.27 7.75 -4.21
CA ALA A 191 -3.07 8.41 -5.50
C ALA A 191 -4.37 8.46 -6.32
N ALA A 192 -5.05 7.31 -6.47
CA ALA A 192 -6.32 7.22 -7.18
C ALA A 192 -7.39 8.13 -6.56
N THR A 193 -7.46 8.14 -5.21
CA THR A 193 -8.41 8.97 -4.46
C THR A 193 -8.18 10.47 -4.67
N LEU A 194 -6.93 10.89 -4.84
CA LEU A 194 -6.51 12.27 -5.03
C LEU A 194 -6.45 12.70 -6.50
N GLY A 195 -6.73 11.79 -7.44
CA GLY A 195 -6.59 12.02 -8.87
C GLY A 195 -5.12 12.17 -9.32
N VAL A 196 -4.17 11.62 -8.57
CA VAL A 196 -2.75 11.64 -8.92
C VAL A 196 -2.43 10.43 -9.80
N PRO A 197 -1.87 10.63 -11.02
CA PRO A 197 -1.46 9.52 -11.87
C PRO A 197 -0.52 8.57 -11.16
N SER A 198 -0.65 7.27 -11.40
CA SER A 198 0.17 6.28 -10.72
C SER A 198 0.66 5.17 -11.63
N VAL A 199 1.88 4.71 -11.37
CA VAL A 199 2.49 3.53 -11.97
C VAL A 199 2.62 2.47 -10.86
N ALA A 200 1.94 1.34 -11.02
CA ALA A 200 2.02 0.23 -10.11
C ALA A 200 3.15 -0.72 -10.49
N ILE A 201 4.04 -1.03 -9.55
CA ILE A 201 4.98 -2.14 -9.68
C ILE A 201 4.31 -3.36 -9.06
N SER A 202 3.71 -4.20 -9.90
CA SER A 202 3.02 -5.40 -9.44
C SER A 202 4.01 -6.46 -8.94
N CYS A 203 3.88 -6.80 -7.68
CA CYS A 203 4.65 -7.84 -7.01
C CYS A 203 3.80 -8.62 -6.00
N ASP A 204 2.50 -8.32 -5.94
CA ASP A 204 1.53 -8.90 -5.01
C ASP A 204 0.15 -8.90 -5.66
N SER A 205 -0.57 -10.00 -5.54
CA SER A 205 -1.93 -10.17 -6.08
C SER A 205 -2.93 -9.09 -5.63
N LYS A 206 -2.62 -8.39 -4.53
CA LYS A 206 -3.43 -7.26 -4.03
C LYS A 206 -3.32 -6.02 -4.92
N ILE A 207 -2.16 -5.82 -5.56
CA ILE A 207 -1.95 -4.73 -6.52
C ILE A 207 -2.64 -5.07 -7.83
N ASP A 208 -2.58 -6.36 -8.25
CA ASP A 208 -3.26 -6.83 -9.46
C ASP A 208 -4.79 -6.77 -9.36
N ALA A 209 -5.32 -6.66 -8.16
CA ALA A 209 -6.76 -6.60 -7.88
C ALA A 209 -7.30 -5.16 -7.75
N LEU A 210 -6.42 -4.15 -7.78
CA LEU A 210 -6.78 -2.74 -7.75
C LEU A 210 -7.16 -2.24 -9.14
#